data_b5d3029f8727e521ad0eeef234e6057d
#
_entry.id   b5d3029f8727e521ad0eeef234e6057d
#
_cell.length_a   1.000
_cell.length_b   1.000
_cell.length_c   1.000
_cell.angle_alpha   90.00
_cell.angle_beta   90.00
_cell.angle_gamma   90.00
#
_symmetry.space_group_name_H-M   'P 1'
#
loop_
_entity.id
_entity.type
_entity.pdbx_description
1 polymer ?
#
loop_
_entity_poly.entity_id
_entity_poly.type
_entity_poly.pdbx_seq_one_letter_code
_entity_poly.pdbx_strand_id
1 'polypeptide(L)'
;MKKRILVFLLAAMILVGCCGCSAAKETPAADNNAPAPAEAAPETPAEADGSGVVTVTDMVGREVDIIPGSYQRVVCIGAGALRMYSYVGDVTLLCGVEDIDNTTLEERPKMFDSTARPYLLAYGDVFAALPSCGVGGPTAQTAEAEKILSCAPDIVISQYEDVEKEDALQEQLGVPVITLRTGPNGVFADEFKASIELLGKVFQKEERAQQLNDFVAAETAEISTRTAGIADGDKPLVYICGLGNWGTTDHLMTSQSYKPFEVANINNVVTDLGKDGVQPIEEEKFVALGEDMDIVIIDAAAVKNIKKLMADDPTIFDSSKAWQNGEVYLQMAYNAYYTNHEIALINTWYNAKIAYPEAFEDVDMTEVTDRITEMFLGKALAEEIFACPSSFGGYQKIDTATFFS
;
A
#
# COMPACT_ATOMS: atom_id res chain seq x y z
N MET A 1 48.08 -7.18 20.18
CA MET A 1 48.08 -8.06 21.41
C MET A 1 46.80 -8.89 21.41
N LYS A 2 47.01 -10.23 21.29
CA LYS A 2 46.24 -11.39 21.79
C LYS A 2 44.70 -11.35 21.64
N LYS A 3 44.12 -12.01 20.62
CA LYS A 3 43.52 -13.38 20.55
C LYS A 3 42.76 -13.82 21.82
N ARG A 4 41.45 -14.13 21.66
CA ARG A 4 40.87 -15.36 22.21
C ARG A 4 39.63 -15.76 21.42
N ILE A 5 39.81 -16.87 20.70
CA ILE A 5 38.80 -17.75 20.09
C ILE A 5 38.18 -18.57 21.20
N LEU A 6 36.89 -18.82 21.22
CA LEU A 6 36.31 -19.95 21.94
C LEU A 6 35.27 -20.66 21.03
N VAL A 7 35.71 -21.86 20.63
CA VAL A 7 34.94 -22.91 19.96
C VAL A 7 34.25 -23.75 21.03
N PHE A 8 32.97 -24.11 20.87
CA PHE A 8 32.41 -25.30 21.51
C PHE A 8 31.70 -26.17 20.47
N LEU A 9 32.20 -27.38 20.42
CA LEU A 9 31.80 -28.53 19.62
C LEU A 9 30.90 -29.48 20.44
N LEU A 10 30.04 -30.21 19.69
CA LEU A 10 29.55 -31.59 19.91
C LEU A 10 28.47 -31.82 21.00
N ALA A 11 27.41 -32.56 20.69
CA ALA A 11 27.43 -34.00 20.38
C ALA A 11 26.09 -34.51 19.81
N ALA A 12 26.21 -35.38 18.83
CA ALA A 12 25.17 -36.24 18.32
C ALA A 12 24.92 -37.44 19.25
N MET A 13 23.67 -37.93 19.30
CA MET A 13 23.40 -39.32 19.72
C MET A 13 22.31 -39.93 18.83
N ILE A 14 22.76 -40.93 18.09
CA ILE A 14 22.02 -41.90 17.32
C ILE A 14 21.52 -43.00 18.26
N LEU A 15 20.31 -43.48 18.15
CA LEU A 15 19.94 -44.81 18.57
C LEU A 15 18.99 -45.46 17.55
N VAL A 16 19.51 -46.53 17.00
CA VAL A 16 18.93 -47.52 16.09
C VAL A 16 18.17 -48.55 16.91
N GLY A 17 17.06 -49.03 16.42
CA GLY A 17 16.40 -50.22 16.99
C GLY A 17 15.42 -50.86 15.98
N CYS A 18 15.83 -51.99 15.54
CA CYS A 18 15.38 -52.85 14.42
C CYS A 18 14.10 -53.60 14.59
N CYS A 19 13.55 -53.94 13.43
CA CYS A 19 13.02 -55.25 12.95
C CYS A 19 11.76 -55.88 13.56
N GLY A 20 10.90 -56.30 12.62
CA GLY A 20 9.97 -57.42 12.82
C GLY A 20 8.97 -57.59 11.65
N CYS A 21 9.20 -58.62 10.87
CA CYS A 21 8.53 -59.04 9.64
C CYS A 21 7.09 -59.55 9.78
N SER A 22 6.33 -59.38 8.70
CA SER A 22 5.55 -60.41 7.94
C SER A 22 4.22 -60.95 8.49
N ALA A 23 3.16 -60.76 7.78
CA ALA A 23 2.40 -61.75 7.00
C ALA A 23 1.01 -61.23 6.55
N ALA A 24 0.69 -61.52 5.32
CA ALA A 24 -0.59 -61.26 4.68
C ALA A 24 -1.70 -62.15 5.21
N LYS A 25 -2.96 -61.69 5.25
CA LYS A 25 -4.11 -62.31 4.62
C LYS A 25 -5.45 -61.62 4.90
N GLU A 26 -6.20 -61.52 3.81
CA GLU A 26 -7.64 -61.58 3.66
C GLU A 26 -8.53 -60.40 4.06
N THR A 27 -9.09 -59.82 3.02
CA THR A 27 -10.29 -58.99 2.98
C THR A 27 -11.51 -59.79 3.36
N PRO A 28 -12.48 -59.19 4.06
CA PRO A 28 -13.81 -59.12 3.52
C PRO A 28 -14.46 -57.73 3.60
N ALA A 29 -15.28 -57.51 2.62
CA ALA A 29 -16.37 -56.63 2.30
C ALA A 29 -16.80 -55.52 3.31
N ALA A 30 -16.96 -54.40 2.70
CA ALA A 30 -17.79 -53.23 2.95
C ALA A 30 -18.79 -53.27 4.11
N ASP A 31 -18.67 -52.30 5.01
CA ASP A 31 -19.82 -51.68 5.64
C ASP A 31 -19.72 -50.16 5.55
N ASN A 32 -20.62 -49.59 4.76
CA ASN A 32 -20.78 -48.16 4.53
C ASN A 32 -21.51 -47.55 5.73
N ASN A 33 -20.79 -46.97 6.66
CA ASN A 33 -21.38 -46.00 7.59
C ASN A 33 -20.32 -45.04 8.10
N ALA A 34 -19.93 -44.08 7.26
CA ALA A 34 -19.22 -42.87 7.69
C ALA A 34 -20.28 -41.84 8.11
N PRO A 35 -20.16 -41.26 9.31
CA PRO A 35 -21.04 -40.14 9.67
C PRO A 35 -20.68 -38.94 8.80
N ALA A 36 -21.71 -38.26 8.29
CA ALA A 36 -21.60 -37.00 7.57
C ALA A 36 -20.85 -35.95 8.39
N PRO A 37 -20.11 -35.02 7.74
CA PRO A 37 -19.52 -33.90 8.45
C PRO A 37 -20.64 -33.13 9.16
N ALA A 38 -20.43 -32.83 10.43
CA ALA A 38 -21.34 -31.99 11.20
C ALA A 38 -21.36 -30.61 10.51
N GLU A 39 -22.52 -30.22 10.04
CA GLU A 39 -22.86 -28.88 9.60
C GLU A 39 -22.53 -27.92 10.77
N ALA A 40 -21.61 -26.99 10.56
CA ALA A 40 -21.33 -25.95 11.53
C ALA A 40 -22.63 -25.18 11.78
N ALA A 41 -23.08 -25.20 13.01
CA ALA A 41 -24.22 -24.38 13.42
C ALA A 41 -23.92 -22.93 13.11
N PRO A 42 -24.86 -22.11 12.61
CA PRO A 42 -24.69 -20.72 12.42
C PRO A 42 -24.36 -20.09 13.79
N GLU A 43 -23.23 -19.36 13.86
CA GLU A 43 -22.89 -18.55 15.02
C GLU A 43 -24.04 -17.57 15.26
N THR A 44 -24.70 -17.72 16.39
CA THR A 44 -25.75 -16.80 16.83
C THR A 44 -25.08 -15.44 17.06
N PRO A 45 -25.56 -14.34 16.47
CA PRO A 45 -25.04 -13.02 16.79
C PRO A 45 -25.17 -12.82 18.31
N ALA A 46 -24.09 -12.36 18.95
CA ALA A 46 -24.14 -11.99 20.37
C ALA A 46 -25.29 -11.00 20.59
N GLU A 47 -26.20 -11.33 21.52
CA GLU A 47 -27.29 -10.44 21.89
C GLU A 47 -26.69 -9.12 22.37
N ALA A 48 -27.02 -8.02 21.70
CA ALA A 48 -26.68 -6.68 22.14
C ALA A 48 -27.32 -6.45 23.53
N ASP A 49 -26.52 -6.13 24.53
CA ASP A 49 -26.93 -5.91 25.93
C ASP A 49 -27.80 -4.66 26.15
N GLY A 50 -28.23 -4.01 25.07
CA GLY A 50 -28.99 -2.76 25.10
C GLY A 50 -28.15 -1.50 25.31
N SER A 51 -26.83 -1.62 25.50
CA SER A 51 -25.89 -0.50 25.61
C SER A 51 -25.48 0.08 24.25
N GLY A 52 -25.72 -0.66 23.15
CA GLY A 52 -25.22 -0.33 21.82
C GLY A 52 -23.72 -0.62 21.65
N VAL A 53 -23.05 -1.15 22.66
CA VAL A 53 -21.64 -1.52 22.61
C VAL A 53 -21.44 -2.78 21.79
N VAL A 54 -20.46 -2.76 20.92
CA VAL A 54 -20.04 -3.90 20.08
C VAL A 54 -18.53 -4.04 20.20
N THR A 55 -18.04 -5.25 20.44
CA THR A 55 -16.62 -5.55 20.38
C THR A 55 -16.20 -5.79 18.93
N VAL A 56 -15.16 -5.11 18.46
CA VAL A 56 -14.53 -5.35 17.15
C VAL A 56 -13.08 -5.78 17.36
N THR A 57 -12.60 -6.63 16.45
CA THR A 57 -11.17 -6.94 16.38
C THR A 57 -10.52 -5.95 15.41
N ASP A 58 -9.52 -5.20 15.85
CA ASP A 58 -8.77 -4.29 14.99
C ASP A 58 -7.70 -5.02 14.16
N MET A 59 -6.99 -4.30 13.32
CA MET A 59 -6.07 -4.91 12.35
C MET A 59 -4.75 -5.41 12.95
N VAL A 60 -4.51 -5.17 14.24
CA VAL A 60 -3.40 -5.78 15.01
C VAL A 60 -3.87 -6.85 15.98
N GLY A 61 -5.16 -7.22 15.91
CA GLY A 61 -5.75 -8.32 16.67
C GLY A 61 -6.24 -7.96 18.07
N ARG A 62 -6.36 -6.66 18.39
CA ARG A 62 -6.92 -6.18 19.66
C ARG A 62 -8.44 -6.23 19.61
N GLU A 63 -9.05 -6.65 20.69
CA GLU A 63 -10.50 -6.52 20.88
C GLU A 63 -10.82 -5.15 21.48
N VAL A 64 -11.59 -4.35 20.78
CA VAL A 64 -11.93 -2.98 21.16
C VAL A 64 -13.45 -2.82 21.20
N ASP A 65 -13.96 -2.33 22.34
CA ASP A 65 -15.36 -2.01 22.50
C ASP A 65 -15.68 -0.66 21.87
N ILE A 66 -16.68 -0.63 21.00
CA ILE A 66 -17.13 0.57 20.27
C ILE A 66 -18.64 0.73 20.38
N ILE A 67 -19.13 1.94 20.14
CA ILE A 67 -20.54 2.23 19.88
C ILE A 67 -20.66 2.70 18.43
N PRO A 68 -20.97 1.81 17.49
CA PRO A 68 -20.95 2.13 16.05
C PRO A 68 -21.78 3.38 15.71
N GLY A 69 -21.21 4.28 14.91
CA GLY A 69 -21.88 5.49 14.43
C GLY A 69 -22.11 6.59 15.47
N SER A 70 -21.65 6.43 16.73
CA SER A 70 -21.86 7.43 17.77
C SER A 70 -20.79 8.53 17.80
N TYR A 71 -19.68 8.33 17.14
CA TYR A 71 -18.51 9.18 17.22
C TYR A 71 -18.69 10.51 16.49
N GLN A 72 -18.33 11.60 17.17
CA GLN A 72 -18.47 12.97 16.66
C GLN A 72 -17.14 13.74 16.66
N ARG A 73 -16.11 13.18 17.27
CA ARG A 73 -14.82 13.84 17.46
C ARG A 73 -13.68 12.86 17.21
N VAL A 74 -13.26 12.82 15.95
CA VAL A 74 -12.27 11.85 15.46
C VAL A 74 -10.88 12.47 15.38
N VAL A 75 -9.87 11.73 15.81
CA VAL A 75 -8.45 12.01 15.55
C VAL A 75 -7.86 10.83 14.79
N CYS A 76 -7.07 11.12 13.77
CA CYS A 76 -6.31 10.11 13.01
C CYS A 76 -4.81 10.34 13.23
N ILE A 77 -4.06 9.28 13.57
CA ILE A 77 -2.62 9.34 13.86
C ILE A 77 -1.84 8.27 13.11
N GLY A 78 -0.61 8.61 12.78
CA GLY A 78 0.29 7.73 12.03
C GLY A 78 0.07 7.79 10.53
N ALA A 79 1.11 7.39 9.81
CA ALA A 79 1.16 7.53 8.36
C ALA A 79 0.07 6.70 7.66
N GLY A 80 -0.90 7.36 7.04
CA GLY A 80 -1.99 6.74 6.28
C GLY A 80 -3.35 6.65 6.98
N ALA A 81 -3.44 6.78 8.32
CA ALA A 81 -4.71 6.70 9.04
C ALA A 81 -5.72 7.76 8.56
N LEU A 82 -5.28 9.03 8.48
CA LEU A 82 -6.12 10.13 7.98
C LEU A 82 -6.57 9.91 6.53
N ARG A 83 -5.67 9.38 5.68
CA ARG A 83 -5.99 9.03 4.29
C ARG A 83 -7.09 7.98 4.23
N MET A 84 -6.95 6.85 4.93
CA MET A 84 -7.94 5.78 4.92
C MET A 84 -9.27 6.21 5.55
N TYR A 85 -9.22 6.99 6.64
CA TYR A 85 -10.41 7.60 7.20
C TYR A 85 -11.15 8.48 6.18
N SER A 86 -10.42 9.28 5.39
CA SER A 86 -11.00 10.16 4.36
C SER A 86 -11.73 9.42 3.24
N TYR A 87 -11.49 8.11 3.06
CA TYR A 87 -12.20 7.31 2.06
C TYR A 87 -13.60 6.87 2.50
N VAL A 88 -13.81 6.70 3.81
CA VAL A 88 -15.04 6.13 4.39
C VAL A 88 -15.74 7.08 5.35
N GLY A 89 -14.95 7.74 6.21
CA GLY A 89 -15.45 8.61 7.27
C GLY A 89 -15.94 9.97 6.78
N ASP A 90 -16.50 10.74 7.71
CA ASP A 90 -16.87 12.13 7.48
C ASP A 90 -15.77 13.04 8.02
N VAL A 91 -15.02 13.69 7.13
CA VAL A 91 -13.89 14.56 7.49
C VAL A 91 -14.33 15.77 8.34
N THR A 92 -15.62 16.11 8.38
CA THR A 92 -16.15 17.18 9.23
C THR A 92 -16.20 16.80 10.71
N LEU A 93 -16.06 15.50 11.03
CA LEU A 93 -16.00 15.00 12.40
C LEU A 93 -14.57 15.03 12.97
N LEU A 94 -13.57 15.35 12.16
CA LEU A 94 -12.20 15.50 12.66
C LEU A 94 -12.11 16.66 13.65
N CYS A 95 -11.44 16.42 14.78
CA CYS A 95 -11.24 17.43 15.82
C CYS A 95 -9.77 17.77 16.05
N GLY A 96 -8.86 17.11 15.37
CA GLY A 96 -7.42 17.35 15.36
C GLY A 96 -6.76 16.68 14.19
N VAL A 97 -5.60 17.19 13.78
CA VAL A 97 -4.79 16.67 12.68
C VAL A 97 -3.31 16.69 13.05
N GLU A 98 -2.54 15.73 12.56
CA GLU A 98 -1.08 15.77 12.69
C GLU A 98 -0.49 16.93 11.88
N ASP A 99 0.55 17.60 12.42
CA ASP A 99 1.14 18.81 11.83
C ASP A 99 1.61 18.60 10.37
N ILE A 100 2.06 17.40 10.03
CA ILE A 100 2.50 17.04 8.67
C ILE A 100 1.37 17.19 7.63
N ASP A 101 0.13 17.06 8.05
CA ASP A 101 -1.08 17.16 7.21
C ASP A 101 -1.75 18.54 7.26
N ASN A 102 -1.29 19.43 8.14
CA ASN A 102 -1.72 20.82 8.16
C ASN A 102 -0.71 21.71 7.44
N THR A 103 -0.91 21.93 6.15
CA THR A 103 0.05 22.67 5.28
C THR A 103 0.17 24.15 5.60
N THR A 104 -0.69 24.69 6.48
CA THR A 104 -0.65 26.13 6.89
C THR A 104 0.28 26.38 8.06
N LEU A 105 0.69 25.36 8.81
CA LEU A 105 1.62 25.52 9.91
C LEU A 105 3.03 25.79 9.40
N GLU A 106 3.70 26.77 10.02
CA GLU A 106 5.08 27.12 9.68
C GLU A 106 6.07 26.07 10.18
N GLU A 107 5.89 25.66 11.45
CA GLU A 107 6.74 24.67 12.13
C GLU A 107 6.12 23.26 12.02
N ARG A 108 6.47 22.53 10.94
CA ARG A 108 6.00 21.16 10.68
C ARG A 108 6.96 20.40 9.75
N PRO A 109 6.84 19.07 9.64
CA PRO A 109 7.54 18.32 8.59
C PRO A 109 7.04 18.74 7.19
N LYS A 110 7.97 19.20 6.31
CA LYS A 110 7.65 19.72 4.95
C LYS A 110 8.13 18.82 3.82
N MET A 111 8.66 17.64 4.13
CA MET A 111 9.29 16.76 3.14
C MET A 111 8.38 16.29 2.00
N PHE A 112 7.06 16.33 2.22
CA PHE A 112 6.08 15.90 1.22
C PHE A 112 5.28 17.05 0.59
N ASP A 113 5.66 18.31 0.80
CA ASP A 113 4.87 19.46 0.33
C ASP A 113 4.78 19.55 -1.19
N SER A 114 5.77 19.03 -1.90
CA SER A 114 5.76 19.00 -3.36
C SER A 114 5.02 17.79 -3.93
N THR A 115 4.62 16.83 -3.10
CA THR A 115 4.06 15.55 -3.57
C THR A 115 2.55 15.62 -3.73
N ALA A 116 2.04 14.87 -4.70
CA ALA A 116 0.62 14.63 -4.80
C ALA A 116 0.18 13.68 -3.66
N ARG A 117 -0.52 14.24 -2.68
CA ARG A 117 -1.23 13.49 -1.64
C ARG A 117 -2.73 13.76 -1.82
N PRO A 118 -3.47 12.90 -2.56
CA PRO A 118 -4.82 13.24 -3.02
C PRO A 118 -5.80 13.61 -1.90
N TYR A 119 -5.72 12.95 -0.73
CA TYR A 119 -6.56 13.32 0.42
C TYR A 119 -6.29 14.75 0.92
N LEU A 120 -5.05 15.26 0.80
CA LEU A 120 -4.74 16.67 1.11
C LEU A 120 -5.26 17.62 0.02
N LEU A 121 -5.17 17.23 -1.24
CA LEU A 121 -5.75 18.01 -2.34
C LEU A 121 -7.27 18.09 -2.19
N ALA A 122 -7.89 17.01 -1.70
CA ALA A 122 -9.34 16.97 -1.48
C ALA A 122 -9.79 17.79 -0.27
N TYR A 123 -9.07 17.71 0.86
CA TYR A 123 -9.58 18.17 2.16
C TYR A 123 -8.60 19.05 2.94
N GLY A 124 -7.53 19.52 2.32
CA GLY A 124 -6.51 20.34 2.97
C GLY A 124 -7.05 21.58 3.68
N ASP A 125 -8.08 22.23 3.13
CA ASP A 125 -8.74 23.36 3.77
C ASP A 125 -9.43 22.99 5.10
N VAL A 126 -10.01 21.78 5.18
CA VAL A 126 -10.60 21.25 6.42
C VAL A 126 -9.49 21.02 7.43
N PHE A 127 -8.42 20.36 7.03
CA PHE A 127 -7.29 20.02 7.91
C PHE A 127 -6.58 21.28 8.42
N ALA A 128 -6.46 22.31 7.58
CA ALA A 128 -5.85 23.59 7.93
C ALA A 128 -6.55 24.33 9.08
N ALA A 129 -7.84 24.05 9.30
CA ALA A 129 -8.64 24.69 10.34
C ALA A 129 -8.57 23.95 11.70
N LEU A 130 -7.94 22.76 11.75
CA LEU A 130 -7.93 21.90 12.92
C LEU A 130 -6.70 22.15 13.81
N PRO A 131 -6.84 21.96 15.16
CA PRO A 131 -5.69 22.00 16.05
C PRO A 131 -4.75 20.80 15.82
N SER A 132 -3.49 20.97 16.23
CA SER A 132 -2.50 19.91 16.22
C SER A 132 -2.84 18.81 17.20
N CYS A 133 -2.84 17.56 16.75
CA CYS A 133 -2.91 16.37 17.62
C CYS A 133 -1.55 15.64 17.75
N GLY A 134 -0.50 16.17 17.12
CA GLY A 134 0.85 15.61 17.11
C GLY A 134 1.63 16.11 15.90
N VAL A 135 2.93 15.87 15.90
CA VAL A 135 3.80 16.25 14.76
C VAL A 135 3.54 15.38 13.54
N GLY A 136 3.36 14.08 13.75
CA GLY A 136 3.27 13.11 12.66
C GLY A 136 4.57 12.98 11.86
N GLY A 137 4.46 12.35 10.68
CA GLY A 137 5.59 12.17 9.76
C GLY A 137 6.29 10.82 9.92
N PRO A 138 7.19 10.47 8.99
CA PRO A 138 7.79 9.13 8.92
C PRO A 138 8.75 8.81 10.07
N THR A 139 9.15 9.80 10.83
CA THR A 139 10.00 9.65 12.03
C THR A 139 9.22 9.61 13.33
N ALA A 140 7.93 9.93 13.32
CA ALA A 140 7.05 9.81 14.47
C ALA A 140 6.73 8.33 14.69
N GLN A 141 7.24 7.77 15.79
CA GLN A 141 7.06 6.35 16.13
C GLN A 141 6.08 6.13 17.27
N THR A 142 5.56 7.20 17.84
CA THR A 142 4.63 7.18 18.98
C THR A 142 3.66 8.35 18.91
N ALA A 143 2.45 8.09 19.36
CA ALA A 143 1.43 9.11 19.51
C ALA A 143 1.80 10.14 20.60
N GLU A 144 1.39 11.37 20.40
CA GLU A 144 1.53 12.46 21.39
C GLU A 144 0.25 12.59 22.21
N ALA A 145 0.05 11.71 23.19
CA ALA A 145 -1.21 11.55 23.92
C ALA A 145 -1.75 12.86 24.53
N GLU A 146 -0.90 13.75 25.06
CA GLU A 146 -1.33 15.04 25.61
C GLU A 146 -1.92 15.96 24.54
N LYS A 147 -1.35 16.00 23.34
CA LYS A 147 -1.90 16.77 22.23
C LYS A 147 -3.21 16.16 21.72
N ILE A 148 -3.29 14.84 21.63
CA ILE A 148 -4.53 14.14 21.28
C ILE A 148 -5.63 14.48 22.29
N LEU A 149 -5.36 14.38 23.59
CA LEU A 149 -6.30 14.74 24.65
C LEU A 149 -6.76 16.20 24.55
N SER A 150 -5.87 17.12 24.17
CA SER A 150 -6.24 18.53 23.99
C SER A 150 -7.28 18.76 22.88
N CYS A 151 -7.33 17.85 21.89
CA CYS A 151 -8.35 17.83 20.85
C CYS A 151 -9.68 17.26 21.33
N ALA A 152 -9.72 16.65 22.53
CA ALA A 152 -10.89 16.00 23.13
C ALA A 152 -11.62 15.04 22.18
N PRO A 153 -10.95 14.03 21.58
CA PRO A 153 -11.59 13.05 20.72
C PRO A 153 -12.50 12.11 21.51
N ASP A 154 -13.46 11.50 20.83
CA ASP A 154 -14.24 10.37 21.33
C ASP A 154 -13.82 9.02 20.71
N ILE A 155 -12.98 9.06 19.69
CA ILE A 155 -12.30 7.93 19.09
C ILE A 155 -11.00 8.35 18.41
N VAL A 156 -10.01 7.45 18.40
CA VAL A 156 -8.75 7.61 17.65
C VAL A 156 -8.62 6.49 16.62
N ILE A 157 -8.29 6.86 15.39
CA ILE A 157 -7.92 5.93 14.32
C ILE A 157 -6.40 5.98 14.18
N SER A 158 -5.74 4.84 14.37
CA SER A 158 -4.29 4.72 14.39
C SER A 158 -3.76 3.86 13.24
N GLN A 159 -2.52 4.10 12.83
CA GLN A 159 -1.75 3.22 11.98
C GLN A 159 -0.37 2.89 12.58
N TYR A 160 -0.26 2.99 13.89
CA TYR A 160 0.88 2.44 14.62
C TYR A 160 0.62 0.97 14.95
N GLU A 161 1.39 0.05 14.35
CA GLU A 161 1.14 -1.40 14.41
C GLU A 161 1.81 -2.08 15.62
N ASP A 162 1.77 -1.44 16.78
CA ASP A 162 2.38 -1.92 18.03
C ASP A 162 1.30 -2.09 19.11
N VAL A 163 0.87 -3.33 19.33
CA VAL A 163 -0.23 -3.68 20.24
C VAL A 163 -0.05 -3.09 21.64
N GLU A 164 1.15 -3.19 22.23
CA GLU A 164 1.40 -2.71 23.59
C GLU A 164 1.29 -1.19 23.67
N LYS A 165 1.75 -0.47 22.65
CA LYS A 165 1.64 1.01 22.59
C LYS A 165 0.21 1.46 22.37
N GLU A 166 -0.53 0.75 21.50
CA GLU A 166 -1.92 1.07 21.23
C GLU A 166 -2.83 0.81 22.47
N ASP A 167 -2.58 -0.27 23.21
CA ASP A 167 -3.27 -0.52 24.48
C ASP A 167 -2.96 0.56 25.52
N ALA A 168 -1.70 0.92 25.69
CA ALA A 168 -1.27 1.98 26.60
C ALA A 168 -1.87 3.36 26.21
N LEU A 169 -1.93 3.65 24.90
CA LEU A 169 -2.55 4.87 24.38
C LEU A 169 -4.05 4.90 24.69
N GLN A 170 -4.76 3.81 24.41
CA GLN A 170 -6.20 3.69 24.71
C GLN A 170 -6.49 3.88 26.20
N GLU A 171 -5.68 3.25 27.09
CA GLU A 171 -5.81 3.44 28.54
C GLU A 171 -5.57 4.90 28.94
N GLN A 172 -4.53 5.55 28.38
CA GLN A 172 -4.19 6.94 28.70
C GLN A 172 -5.25 7.93 28.20
N LEU A 173 -5.83 7.70 27.03
CA LEU A 173 -6.84 8.57 26.43
C LEU A 173 -8.24 8.35 27.03
N GLY A 174 -8.53 7.12 27.48
CA GLY A 174 -9.87 6.73 27.96
C GLY A 174 -10.95 6.69 26.88
N VAL A 175 -10.54 6.60 25.59
CA VAL A 175 -11.42 6.46 24.41
C VAL A 175 -10.94 5.32 23.53
N PRO A 176 -11.80 4.72 22.69
CA PRO A 176 -11.37 3.65 21.78
C PRO A 176 -10.26 4.12 20.85
N VAL A 177 -9.28 3.25 20.66
CA VAL A 177 -8.21 3.39 19.65
C VAL A 177 -8.31 2.20 18.69
N ILE A 178 -8.59 2.47 17.43
CA ILE A 178 -8.75 1.48 16.37
C ILE A 178 -7.54 1.52 15.45
N THR A 179 -6.81 0.42 15.37
CA THR A 179 -5.62 0.32 14.53
C THR A 179 -5.97 -0.26 13.16
N LEU A 180 -5.55 0.44 12.09
CA LEU A 180 -5.69 0.02 10.70
C LEU A 180 -4.37 -0.54 10.17
N ARG A 181 -4.46 -1.34 9.10
CA ARG A 181 -3.32 -1.82 8.31
C ARG A 181 -3.61 -1.72 6.82
N THR A 182 -2.57 -1.49 6.03
CA THR A 182 -2.70 -1.45 4.57
C THR A 182 -2.14 -2.69 3.89
N GLY A 183 -1.34 -3.49 4.60
CA GLY A 183 -0.62 -4.62 4.04
C GLY A 183 0.49 -4.22 3.04
N PRO A 184 1.30 -5.18 2.61
CA PRO A 184 2.47 -4.91 1.76
C PRO A 184 2.10 -4.51 0.33
N ASN A 185 0.89 -4.85 -0.14
CA ASN A 185 0.41 -4.56 -1.48
C ASN A 185 -0.56 -3.37 -1.54
N GLY A 186 -0.71 -2.62 -0.44
CA GLY A 186 -1.58 -1.44 -0.39
C GLY A 186 -3.02 -1.73 -0.81
N VAL A 187 -3.55 -1.01 -1.78
CA VAL A 187 -4.93 -1.13 -2.28
C VAL A 187 -5.31 -2.54 -2.77
N PHE A 188 -4.33 -3.37 -3.09
CA PHE A 188 -4.53 -4.75 -3.55
C PHE A 188 -4.42 -5.79 -2.41
N ALA A 189 -4.22 -5.37 -1.16
CA ALA A 189 -4.07 -6.25 -0.02
C ALA A 189 -5.40 -6.53 0.68
N ASP A 190 -5.55 -7.73 1.22
CA ASP A 190 -6.72 -8.09 2.04
C ASP A 190 -6.78 -7.24 3.31
N GLU A 191 -5.62 -6.81 3.86
CA GLU A 191 -5.53 -5.92 5.02
C GLU A 191 -6.14 -4.54 4.73
N PHE A 192 -5.90 -3.99 3.52
CA PHE A 192 -6.54 -2.74 3.10
C PHE A 192 -8.06 -2.89 3.08
N LYS A 193 -8.55 -3.94 2.40
CA LYS A 193 -9.97 -4.25 2.31
C LYS A 193 -10.61 -4.39 3.69
N ALA A 194 -10.00 -5.18 4.58
CA ALA A 194 -10.49 -5.40 5.94
C ALA A 194 -10.47 -4.11 6.77
N SER A 195 -9.47 -3.24 6.62
CA SER A 195 -9.42 -1.94 7.28
C SER A 195 -10.54 -1.00 6.81
N ILE A 196 -10.87 -1.01 5.53
CA ILE A 196 -12.01 -0.26 4.98
C ILE A 196 -13.34 -0.80 5.53
N GLU A 197 -13.50 -2.11 5.62
CA GLU A 197 -14.67 -2.76 6.24
C GLU A 197 -14.78 -2.42 7.73
N LEU A 198 -13.67 -2.43 8.47
CA LEU A 198 -13.61 -2.05 9.87
C LEU A 198 -14.03 -0.59 10.08
N LEU A 199 -13.51 0.35 9.27
CA LEU A 199 -13.96 1.75 9.28
C LEU A 199 -15.46 1.87 9.00
N GLY A 200 -15.97 1.12 8.00
CA GLY A 200 -17.40 1.03 7.71
C GLY A 200 -18.21 0.67 8.96
N LYS A 201 -17.78 -0.39 9.67
CA LYS A 201 -18.44 -0.87 10.89
C LYS A 201 -18.37 0.15 12.03
N VAL A 202 -17.20 0.76 12.28
CA VAL A 202 -17.00 1.75 13.33
C VAL A 202 -17.89 2.98 13.14
N PHE A 203 -18.02 3.47 11.92
CA PHE A 203 -18.73 4.71 11.60
C PHE A 203 -20.14 4.50 11.02
N GLN A 204 -20.66 3.25 11.01
CA GLN A 204 -21.92 2.88 10.34
C GLN A 204 -21.98 3.35 8.88
N LYS A 205 -20.89 3.09 8.15
CA LYS A 205 -20.70 3.39 6.73
C LYS A 205 -20.39 2.12 5.93
N GLU A 206 -20.98 0.99 6.31
CA GLU A 206 -20.71 -0.31 5.69
C GLU A 206 -21.01 -0.29 4.19
N GLU A 207 -22.09 0.38 3.77
CA GLU A 207 -22.43 0.53 2.35
C GLU A 207 -21.31 1.28 1.59
N ARG A 208 -20.76 2.35 2.18
CA ARG A 208 -19.66 3.10 1.59
C ARG A 208 -18.38 2.26 1.52
N ALA A 209 -18.07 1.52 2.57
CA ALA A 209 -16.92 0.61 2.61
C ALA A 209 -17.04 -0.47 1.54
N GLN A 210 -18.22 -1.08 1.40
CA GLN A 210 -18.50 -2.08 0.38
C GLN A 210 -18.38 -1.50 -1.03
N GLN A 211 -18.96 -0.31 -1.30
CA GLN A 211 -18.85 0.37 -2.59
C GLN A 211 -17.39 0.61 -2.98
N LEU A 212 -16.54 1.03 -2.05
CA LEU A 212 -15.13 1.25 -2.33
C LEU A 212 -14.39 -0.06 -2.64
N ASN A 213 -14.62 -1.10 -1.83
CA ASN A 213 -14.00 -2.41 -2.04
C ASN A 213 -14.45 -3.06 -3.36
N ASP A 214 -15.74 -2.97 -3.69
CA ASP A 214 -16.29 -3.48 -4.95
C ASP A 214 -15.74 -2.71 -6.15
N PHE A 215 -15.56 -1.40 -6.02
CA PHE A 215 -14.96 -0.57 -7.05
C PHE A 215 -13.50 -0.98 -7.33
N VAL A 216 -12.68 -1.12 -6.29
CA VAL A 216 -11.29 -1.58 -6.43
C VAL A 216 -11.23 -2.95 -7.11
N ALA A 217 -12.10 -3.87 -6.71
CA ALA A 217 -12.20 -5.19 -7.32
C ALA A 217 -12.62 -5.11 -8.79
N ALA A 218 -13.57 -4.25 -9.15
CA ALA A 218 -14.04 -4.05 -10.52
C ALA A 218 -12.95 -3.45 -11.42
N GLU A 219 -12.25 -2.39 -10.97
CA GLU A 219 -11.13 -1.78 -11.69
C GLU A 219 -10.01 -2.80 -11.95
N THR A 220 -9.67 -3.58 -10.92
CA THR A 220 -8.66 -4.64 -11.03
C THR A 220 -9.08 -5.74 -12.00
N ALA A 221 -10.33 -6.18 -11.94
CA ALA A 221 -10.87 -7.20 -12.85
C ALA A 221 -10.95 -6.72 -14.29
N GLU A 222 -11.30 -5.46 -14.52
CA GLU A 222 -11.35 -4.86 -15.87
C GLU A 222 -9.97 -4.88 -16.53
N ILE A 223 -8.94 -4.40 -15.83
CA ILE A 223 -7.55 -4.44 -16.32
C ILE A 223 -7.14 -5.88 -16.65
N SER A 224 -7.35 -6.81 -15.70
CA SER A 224 -6.98 -8.21 -15.88
C SER A 224 -7.74 -8.88 -17.02
N THR A 225 -9.01 -8.54 -17.23
CA THR A 225 -9.83 -9.08 -18.33
C THR A 225 -9.32 -8.64 -19.69
N ARG A 226 -8.95 -7.36 -19.85
CA ARG A 226 -8.41 -6.81 -21.09
C ARG A 226 -7.08 -7.48 -21.49
N THR A 227 -6.30 -7.95 -20.52
CA THR A 227 -4.96 -8.51 -20.73
C THR A 227 -4.91 -10.05 -20.70
N ALA A 228 -5.98 -10.73 -20.27
CA ALA A 228 -6.02 -12.18 -20.06
C ALA A 228 -5.72 -13.01 -21.33
N GLY A 229 -6.04 -12.46 -22.51
CA GLY A 229 -5.85 -13.15 -23.80
C GLY A 229 -4.47 -12.95 -24.42
N ILE A 230 -3.60 -12.14 -23.83
CA ILE A 230 -2.28 -11.80 -24.38
C ILE A 230 -1.33 -12.96 -24.12
N ALA A 231 -0.76 -13.51 -25.18
CA ALA A 231 0.18 -14.64 -25.08
C ALA A 231 1.53 -14.19 -24.46
N ASP A 232 2.20 -15.08 -23.74
CA ASP A 232 3.45 -14.73 -23.04
C ASP A 232 4.54 -14.18 -23.97
N GLY A 233 4.59 -14.64 -25.22
CA GLY A 233 5.54 -14.15 -26.22
C GLY A 233 5.25 -12.75 -26.77
N ASP A 234 4.05 -12.23 -26.52
CA ASP A 234 3.61 -10.91 -26.98
C ASP A 234 3.68 -9.86 -25.85
N LYS A 235 4.03 -10.29 -24.63
CA LYS A 235 4.16 -9.40 -23.46
C LYS A 235 5.52 -8.71 -23.47
N PRO A 236 5.59 -7.37 -23.34
CA PRO A 236 6.86 -6.69 -23.19
C PRO A 236 7.52 -7.03 -21.84
N LEU A 237 8.85 -7.04 -21.83
CA LEU A 237 9.65 -7.09 -20.61
C LEU A 237 9.82 -5.67 -20.06
N VAL A 238 9.24 -5.40 -18.91
CA VAL A 238 9.17 -4.04 -18.33
C VAL A 238 10.05 -3.95 -17.08
N TYR A 239 10.87 -2.91 -17.00
CA TYR A 239 11.59 -2.53 -15.80
C TYR A 239 10.83 -1.42 -15.08
N ILE A 240 10.40 -1.68 -13.85
CA ILE A 240 9.89 -0.64 -12.97
C ILE A 240 11.03 -0.02 -12.18
N CYS A 241 11.27 1.25 -12.39
CA CYS A 241 12.44 2.00 -11.97
C CYS A 241 12.07 2.98 -10.85
N GLY A 242 12.83 2.99 -9.77
CA GLY A 242 12.74 4.05 -8.78
C GLY A 242 11.61 3.92 -7.76
N LEU A 243 11.08 2.71 -7.56
CA LEU A 243 10.06 2.46 -6.54
C LEU A 243 10.57 2.79 -5.13
N GLY A 244 9.67 3.20 -4.24
CA GLY A 244 9.96 3.34 -2.82
C GLY A 244 9.51 4.68 -2.24
N ASN A 245 10.12 5.09 -1.13
CA ASN A 245 9.74 6.31 -0.45
C ASN A 245 10.22 7.55 -1.24
N TRP A 246 9.34 8.53 -1.35
CA TRP A 246 9.62 9.80 -2.01
C TRP A 246 10.99 10.38 -1.64
N GLY A 247 11.79 10.67 -2.67
CA GLY A 247 13.09 11.35 -2.52
C GLY A 247 14.22 10.49 -1.95
N THR A 248 14.01 9.19 -1.71
CA THR A 248 15.05 8.28 -1.19
C THR A 248 15.47 7.19 -2.18
N THR A 249 14.87 7.15 -3.36
CA THR A 249 15.05 6.11 -4.36
C THR A 249 15.83 6.61 -5.57
N ASP A 250 16.41 5.70 -6.32
CA ASP A 250 17.09 5.94 -7.57
C ASP A 250 16.77 4.85 -8.62
N HIS A 251 17.52 4.81 -9.71
CA HIS A 251 17.27 3.90 -10.83
C HIS A 251 17.43 2.41 -10.50
N LEU A 252 18.10 2.06 -9.41
CA LEU A 252 18.31 0.68 -8.97
C LEU A 252 17.18 0.15 -8.08
N MET A 253 16.32 1.04 -7.56
CA MET A 253 15.20 0.63 -6.71
C MET A 253 14.06 0.07 -7.55
N THR A 254 13.70 -1.19 -7.29
CA THR A 254 12.70 -1.93 -8.06
C THR A 254 11.99 -2.99 -7.20
N SER A 255 11.14 -3.82 -7.80
CA SER A 255 10.48 -4.95 -7.14
C SER A 255 10.24 -6.08 -8.13
N GLN A 256 10.54 -7.33 -7.75
CA GLN A 256 10.18 -8.51 -8.54
C GLN A 256 8.68 -8.85 -8.47
N SER A 257 8.01 -8.43 -7.40
CA SER A 257 6.59 -8.68 -7.11
C SER A 257 5.78 -7.37 -7.14
N TYR A 258 5.97 -6.56 -8.19
CA TYR A 258 5.24 -5.31 -8.34
C TYR A 258 3.77 -5.57 -8.70
N LYS A 259 2.87 -5.37 -7.75
CA LYS A 259 1.45 -5.77 -7.87
C LYS A 259 0.72 -5.18 -9.08
N PRO A 260 0.93 -3.91 -9.48
CA PRO A 260 0.38 -3.40 -10.72
C PRO A 260 0.74 -4.21 -11.97
N PHE A 261 1.96 -4.77 -12.05
CA PHE A 261 2.34 -5.62 -13.18
C PHE A 261 1.63 -6.97 -13.17
N GLU A 262 1.47 -7.57 -11.97
CA GLU A 262 0.72 -8.82 -11.84
C GLU A 262 -0.74 -8.65 -12.27
N VAL A 263 -1.40 -7.57 -11.82
CA VAL A 263 -2.79 -7.25 -12.17
C VAL A 263 -2.94 -7.01 -13.67
N ALA A 264 -1.98 -6.31 -14.27
CA ALA A 264 -1.99 -5.98 -15.70
C ALA A 264 -1.38 -7.07 -16.59
N ASN A 265 -0.99 -8.23 -16.02
CA ASN A 265 -0.39 -9.35 -16.76
C ASN A 265 0.89 -8.94 -17.54
N ILE A 266 1.70 -8.05 -16.97
CA ILE A 266 2.94 -7.53 -17.54
C ILE A 266 4.12 -8.38 -17.09
N ASN A 267 5.03 -8.72 -18.01
CA ASN A 267 6.27 -9.40 -17.68
C ASN A 267 7.26 -8.42 -17.03
N ASN A 268 7.64 -8.70 -15.81
CA ASN A 268 8.69 -7.96 -15.12
C ASN A 268 10.06 -8.51 -15.54
N VAL A 269 10.96 -7.65 -16.00
CA VAL A 269 12.32 -8.07 -16.36
C VAL A 269 13.11 -8.54 -15.12
N VAL A 270 12.70 -8.09 -13.92
CA VAL A 270 13.31 -8.47 -12.66
C VAL A 270 12.53 -9.62 -12.02
N THR A 271 13.11 -10.81 -11.99
CA THR A 271 12.42 -12.04 -11.55
C THR A 271 13.08 -12.76 -10.37
N ASP A 272 14.30 -12.37 -9.98
CA ASP A 272 15.07 -13.09 -8.94
C ASP A 272 15.82 -12.11 -8.03
N LEU A 273 15.12 -11.61 -7.01
CA LEU A 273 15.68 -10.77 -5.96
C LEU A 273 15.75 -11.49 -4.59
N GLY A 274 15.34 -12.76 -4.54
CA GLY A 274 15.37 -13.59 -3.33
C GLY A 274 14.30 -13.24 -2.29
N LYS A 275 13.66 -12.07 -2.35
CA LYS A 275 12.53 -11.64 -1.50
C LYS A 275 11.61 -10.71 -2.27
N ASP A 276 10.37 -10.63 -1.81
CA ASP A 276 9.38 -9.71 -2.33
C ASP A 276 9.55 -8.28 -1.79
N GLY A 277 8.80 -7.36 -2.39
CA GLY A 277 8.79 -5.96 -2.03
C GLY A 277 9.85 -5.12 -2.75
N VAL A 278 9.84 -3.84 -2.42
CA VAL A 278 10.76 -2.86 -3.00
C VAL A 278 12.15 -3.02 -2.39
N GLN A 279 13.16 -3.14 -3.25
CA GLN A 279 14.56 -3.29 -2.85
C GLN A 279 15.50 -2.84 -3.97
N PRO A 280 16.75 -2.46 -3.65
CA PRO A 280 17.74 -2.16 -4.67
C PRO A 280 18.22 -3.44 -5.36
N ILE A 281 18.61 -3.29 -6.63
CA ILE A 281 19.45 -4.26 -7.33
C ILE A 281 20.88 -3.72 -7.44
N GLU A 282 21.84 -4.62 -7.66
CA GLU A 282 23.22 -4.21 -7.94
C GLU A 282 23.34 -3.61 -9.34
N GLU A 283 24.27 -2.65 -9.51
CA GLU A 283 24.52 -2.00 -10.81
C GLU A 283 24.80 -3.01 -11.93
N GLU A 284 25.62 -4.04 -11.65
CA GLU A 284 25.94 -5.09 -12.60
C GLU A 284 24.70 -5.88 -13.04
N LYS A 285 23.72 -6.08 -12.14
CA LYS A 285 22.45 -6.71 -12.48
C LYS A 285 21.59 -5.79 -13.36
N PHE A 286 21.54 -4.50 -13.06
CA PHE A 286 20.84 -3.52 -13.91
C PHE A 286 21.41 -3.52 -15.33
N VAL A 287 22.72 -3.44 -15.47
CA VAL A 287 23.42 -3.50 -16.77
C VAL A 287 23.14 -4.80 -17.50
N ALA A 288 23.17 -5.95 -16.79
CA ALA A 288 22.91 -7.26 -17.40
C ALA A 288 21.47 -7.43 -17.91
N LEU A 289 20.50 -6.78 -17.27
CA LEU A 289 19.09 -6.79 -17.69
C LEU A 289 18.79 -5.80 -18.81
N GLY A 290 19.70 -4.86 -19.09
CA GLY A 290 19.44 -3.71 -19.97
C GLY A 290 18.98 -4.09 -21.37
N GLU A 291 19.59 -5.08 -22.02
CA GLU A 291 19.23 -5.55 -23.36
C GLU A 291 17.84 -6.20 -23.44
N ASP A 292 17.33 -6.68 -22.30
CA ASP A 292 16.01 -7.32 -22.20
C ASP A 292 14.90 -6.32 -21.87
N MET A 293 15.23 -5.08 -21.50
CA MET A 293 14.25 -4.05 -21.17
C MET A 293 13.57 -3.54 -22.44
N ASP A 294 12.33 -3.96 -22.71
CA ASP A 294 11.53 -3.39 -23.79
C ASP A 294 10.96 -2.02 -23.40
N ILE A 295 10.60 -1.85 -22.14
CA ILE A 295 10.01 -0.62 -21.56
C ILE A 295 10.64 -0.35 -20.20
N VAL A 296 10.90 0.92 -19.91
CA VAL A 296 11.24 1.43 -18.56
C VAL A 296 10.14 2.36 -18.09
N ILE A 297 9.57 2.07 -16.91
CA ILE A 297 8.62 2.96 -16.24
C ILE A 297 9.31 3.53 -15.01
N ILE A 298 9.50 4.85 -14.98
CA ILE A 298 10.13 5.56 -13.88
C ILE A 298 9.05 6.06 -12.91
N ASP A 299 9.16 5.66 -11.64
CA ASP A 299 8.36 6.26 -10.59
C ASP A 299 8.85 7.67 -10.28
N ALA A 300 7.95 8.63 -10.21
CA ALA A 300 8.27 10.03 -9.99
C ALA A 300 9.04 10.29 -8.68
N ALA A 301 8.98 9.35 -7.71
CA ALA A 301 9.75 9.43 -6.47
C ALA A 301 11.26 9.47 -6.69
N ALA A 302 11.76 8.85 -7.78
CA ALA A 302 13.18 8.75 -8.08
C ALA A 302 13.72 9.87 -8.99
N VAL A 303 12.86 10.60 -9.71
CA VAL A 303 13.27 11.53 -10.78
C VAL A 303 14.34 12.52 -10.32
N LYS A 304 14.19 13.10 -9.13
CA LYS A 304 15.16 14.06 -8.58
C LYS A 304 16.54 13.46 -8.38
N ASN A 305 16.61 12.22 -7.89
CA ASN A 305 17.86 11.52 -7.65
C ASN A 305 18.48 11.01 -8.95
N ILE A 306 17.66 10.50 -9.86
CA ILE A 306 18.12 10.10 -11.21
C ILE A 306 18.70 11.31 -11.95
N LYS A 307 18.03 12.47 -11.91
CA LYS A 307 18.56 13.71 -12.51
C LYS A 307 19.95 14.07 -11.96
N LYS A 308 20.14 13.93 -10.65
CA LYS A 308 21.44 14.18 -10.02
C LYS A 308 22.50 13.16 -10.46
N LEU A 309 22.15 11.87 -10.48
CA LEU A 309 23.06 10.81 -10.92
C LEU A 309 23.48 11.01 -12.39
N MET A 310 22.53 11.32 -13.26
CA MET A 310 22.82 11.57 -14.69
C MET A 310 23.66 12.85 -14.93
N ALA A 311 23.60 13.81 -14.03
CA ALA A 311 24.50 14.98 -14.10
C ALA A 311 25.96 14.60 -13.77
N ASP A 312 26.15 13.60 -12.90
CA ASP A 312 27.49 13.08 -12.55
C ASP A 312 27.96 12.02 -13.56
N ASP A 313 27.06 11.14 -14.02
CA ASP A 313 27.32 10.11 -15.04
C ASP A 313 26.12 10.00 -16.00
N PRO A 314 26.19 10.59 -17.20
CA PRO A 314 25.11 10.54 -18.18
C PRO A 314 24.92 9.16 -18.83
N THR A 315 25.76 8.17 -18.53
CA THR A 315 25.75 6.86 -19.16
C THR A 315 25.03 5.78 -18.34
N ILE A 316 24.46 6.11 -17.20
CA ILE A 316 23.82 5.14 -16.28
C ILE A 316 22.72 4.29 -16.91
N PHE A 317 22.10 4.77 -18.00
CA PHE A 317 21.05 4.04 -18.73
C PHE A 317 21.52 3.49 -20.09
N ASP A 318 22.81 3.65 -20.46
CA ASP A 318 23.30 3.26 -21.81
C ASP A 318 23.16 1.77 -22.11
N SER A 319 23.13 0.92 -21.09
CA SER A 319 22.85 -0.52 -21.25
C SER A 319 21.38 -0.83 -21.56
N SER A 320 20.44 0.09 -21.30
CA SER A 320 19.02 -0.15 -21.45
C SER A 320 18.56 0.02 -22.90
N LYS A 321 18.08 -1.06 -23.50
CA LYS A 321 17.44 -1.06 -24.82
C LYS A 321 16.24 -0.10 -24.88
N ALA A 322 15.41 -0.08 -23.82
CA ALA A 322 14.26 0.81 -23.73
C ALA A 322 14.70 2.29 -23.73
N TRP A 323 15.78 2.61 -23.02
CA TRP A 323 16.31 3.98 -23.00
C TRP A 323 16.82 4.41 -24.37
N GLN A 324 17.58 3.55 -25.05
CA GLN A 324 18.11 3.82 -26.38
C GLN A 324 17.00 4.01 -27.43
N ASN A 325 15.89 3.28 -27.29
CA ASN A 325 14.74 3.34 -28.20
C ASN A 325 13.71 4.40 -27.81
N GLY A 326 13.92 5.12 -26.68
CA GLY A 326 12.99 6.09 -26.17
C GLY A 326 11.68 5.49 -25.62
N GLU A 327 11.68 4.21 -25.23
CA GLU A 327 10.53 3.55 -24.57
C GLU A 327 10.60 3.70 -23.06
N VAL A 328 10.63 4.97 -22.62
CA VAL A 328 10.73 5.38 -21.23
C VAL A 328 9.52 6.23 -20.85
N TYR A 329 8.90 5.90 -19.73
CA TYR A 329 7.64 6.49 -19.29
C TYR A 329 7.71 6.91 -17.83
N LEU A 330 6.95 7.95 -17.47
CA LEU A 330 6.81 8.45 -16.11
C LEU A 330 5.46 8.05 -15.53
N GLN A 331 5.47 7.38 -14.36
CA GLN A 331 4.29 7.21 -13.53
C GLN A 331 4.32 8.12 -12.29
N MET A 332 3.16 8.30 -11.65
CA MET A 332 3.06 9.07 -10.41
C MET A 332 3.71 8.33 -9.23
N ALA A 333 4.33 9.10 -8.33
CA ALA A 333 4.82 8.56 -7.05
C ALA A 333 3.63 8.13 -6.18
N TYR A 334 3.50 6.82 -5.98
CA TYR A 334 2.42 6.30 -5.16
C TYR A 334 2.76 6.29 -3.65
N ASN A 335 4.02 6.47 -3.27
CA ASN A 335 4.46 6.41 -1.88
C ASN A 335 5.00 7.76 -1.41
N ALA A 336 4.10 8.60 -0.89
CA ALA A 336 4.40 9.89 -0.26
C ALA A 336 3.61 10.00 1.05
N TYR A 337 4.32 9.92 2.18
CA TYR A 337 3.74 9.73 3.50
C TYR A 337 2.81 8.52 3.53
N TYR A 338 3.41 7.34 3.37
CA TYR A 338 2.76 6.06 3.12
C TYR A 338 2.08 5.95 1.74
N THR A 339 1.44 4.82 1.46
CA THR A 339 0.86 4.54 0.14
C THR A 339 -0.37 5.41 -0.16
N ASN A 340 -0.34 6.13 -1.28
CA ASN A 340 -1.52 6.71 -1.90
C ASN A 340 -2.23 5.61 -2.70
N HIS A 341 -3.27 5.03 -2.12
CA HIS A 341 -3.95 3.83 -2.64
C HIS A 341 -4.59 4.09 -4.01
N GLU A 342 -5.20 5.26 -4.16
CA GLU A 342 -5.78 5.74 -5.41
C GLU A 342 -4.71 5.89 -6.50
N ILE A 343 -3.53 6.44 -6.18
CA ILE A 343 -2.42 6.56 -7.14
C ILE A 343 -1.89 5.19 -7.57
N ALA A 344 -1.80 4.23 -6.64
CA ALA A 344 -1.36 2.88 -6.97
C ALA A 344 -2.31 2.20 -7.98
N LEU A 345 -3.62 2.40 -7.82
CA LEU A 345 -4.62 1.87 -8.75
C LEU A 345 -4.56 2.59 -10.11
N ILE A 346 -4.39 3.92 -10.13
CA ILE A 346 -4.24 4.70 -11.37
C ILE A 346 -2.96 4.28 -12.11
N ASN A 347 -1.84 4.10 -11.40
CA ASN A 347 -0.59 3.60 -11.99
C ASN A 347 -0.79 2.24 -12.66
N THR A 348 -1.66 1.38 -12.12
CA THR A 348 -1.95 0.06 -12.72
C THR A 348 -2.61 0.20 -14.09
N TRP A 349 -3.58 1.11 -14.24
CA TRP A 349 -4.18 1.46 -15.54
C TRP A 349 -3.14 1.99 -16.52
N TYR A 350 -2.29 2.90 -16.03
CA TYR A 350 -1.25 3.49 -16.88
C TYR A 350 -0.23 2.45 -17.34
N ASN A 351 0.23 1.58 -16.45
CA ASN A 351 1.19 0.52 -16.78
C ASN A 351 0.60 -0.45 -17.81
N ALA A 352 -0.67 -0.81 -17.65
CA ALA A 352 -1.39 -1.63 -18.62
C ALA A 352 -1.50 -0.95 -19.99
N LYS A 353 -1.82 0.35 -20.02
CA LYS A 353 -1.92 1.14 -21.25
C LYS A 353 -0.58 1.26 -21.98
N ILE A 354 0.52 1.40 -21.24
CA ILE A 354 1.87 1.44 -21.85
C ILE A 354 2.25 0.08 -22.43
N ALA A 355 2.03 -0.98 -21.66
CA ALA A 355 2.42 -2.33 -22.07
C ALA A 355 1.57 -2.87 -23.23
N TYR A 356 0.30 -2.47 -23.30
CA TYR A 356 -0.68 -3.00 -24.25
C TYR A 356 -1.53 -1.88 -24.89
N PRO A 357 -0.93 -0.96 -25.65
CA PRO A 357 -1.62 0.24 -26.13
C PRO A 357 -2.87 -0.05 -26.96
N GLU A 358 -2.91 -1.15 -27.71
CA GLU A 358 -4.09 -1.53 -28.52
C GLU A 358 -5.27 -1.98 -27.64
N ALA A 359 -5.00 -2.68 -26.53
CA ALA A 359 -6.05 -3.13 -25.59
C ALA A 359 -6.61 -2.00 -24.70
N PHE A 360 -5.92 -0.86 -24.67
CA PHE A 360 -6.24 0.30 -23.85
C PHE A 360 -6.29 1.60 -24.68
N GLU A 361 -6.58 1.52 -25.99
CA GLU A 361 -6.63 2.70 -26.86
C GLU A 361 -7.72 3.70 -26.43
N ASP A 362 -8.83 3.19 -25.88
CA ASP A 362 -9.97 3.95 -25.36
C ASP A 362 -9.73 4.60 -24.00
N VAL A 363 -8.61 4.33 -23.34
CA VAL A 363 -8.33 4.79 -21.96
C VAL A 363 -7.70 6.18 -22.00
N ASP A 364 -8.37 7.17 -21.40
CA ASP A 364 -7.80 8.47 -21.06
C ASP A 364 -7.37 8.52 -19.60
N MET A 365 -6.11 8.87 -19.34
CA MET A 365 -5.56 8.87 -17.98
C MET A 365 -6.10 10.00 -17.11
N THR A 366 -6.59 11.09 -17.68
CA THR A 366 -7.29 12.15 -16.94
C THR A 366 -8.61 11.61 -16.41
N GLU A 367 -9.41 10.98 -17.29
CA GLU A 367 -10.69 10.38 -16.93
C GLU A 367 -10.53 9.25 -15.91
N VAL A 368 -9.48 8.41 -16.04
CA VAL A 368 -9.16 7.36 -15.06
C VAL A 368 -8.80 7.97 -13.72
N THR A 369 -7.98 9.02 -13.71
CA THR A 369 -7.55 9.69 -12.47
C THR A 369 -8.75 10.32 -11.77
N ASP A 370 -9.58 11.04 -12.50
CA ASP A 370 -10.79 11.68 -11.95
C ASP A 370 -11.77 10.66 -11.40
N ARG A 371 -12.08 9.61 -12.16
CA ARG A 371 -12.99 8.54 -11.72
C ARG A 371 -12.54 7.85 -10.43
N ILE A 372 -11.25 7.52 -10.36
CA ILE A 372 -10.69 6.84 -9.17
C ILE A 372 -10.66 7.80 -7.98
N THR A 373 -10.20 9.04 -8.15
CA THR A 373 -10.17 10.00 -7.05
C THR A 373 -11.56 10.43 -6.60
N GLU A 374 -12.52 10.52 -7.51
CA GLU A 374 -13.93 10.76 -7.16
C GLU A 374 -14.51 9.61 -6.34
N MET A 375 -14.21 8.34 -6.70
CA MET A 375 -14.64 7.20 -5.89
C MET A 375 -13.98 7.21 -4.51
N PHE A 376 -12.69 7.46 -4.39
CA PHE A 376 -11.99 7.42 -3.10
C PHE A 376 -12.32 8.62 -2.21
N LEU A 377 -12.39 9.82 -2.80
CA LEU A 377 -12.37 11.10 -2.07
C LEU A 377 -13.55 12.03 -2.39
N GLY A 378 -14.48 11.60 -3.25
CA GLY A 378 -15.62 12.41 -3.64
C GLY A 378 -15.26 13.64 -4.49
N LYS A 379 -14.05 13.69 -5.07
CA LYS A 379 -13.57 14.78 -5.92
C LYS A 379 -12.76 14.26 -7.09
N ALA A 380 -13.00 14.80 -8.28
CA ALA A 380 -12.14 14.67 -9.45
C ALA A 380 -10.88 15.53 -9.21
N LEU A 381 -9.69 14.94 -9.28
CA LEU A 381 -8.43 15.59 -8.85
C LEU A 381 -7.29 15.46 -9.88
N ALA A 382 -7.59 15.10 -11.14
CA ALA A 382 -6.53 14.92 -12.13
C ALA A 382 -5.72 16.20 -12.35
N GLU A 383 -6.39 17.34 -12.48
CA GLU A 383 -5.72 18.64 -12.69
C GLU A 383 -4.79 18.98 -11.52
N GLU A 384 -5.28 18.86 -10.29
CA GLU A 384 -4.50 19.18 -9.09
C GLU A 384 -3.32 18.22 -8.89
N ILE A 385 -3.52 16.93 -9.14
CA ILE A 385 -2.46 15.91 -9.06
C ILE A 385 -1.38 16.19 -10.09
N PHE A 386 -1.76 16.43 -11.35
CA PHE A 386 -0.80 16.67 -12.42
C PHE A 386 -0.07 18.02 -12.27
N ALA A 387 -0.70 19.01 -11.64
CA ALA A 387 -0.09 20.30 -11.32
C ALA A 387 0.92 20.24 -10.16
N CYS A 388 0.91 19.18 -9.33
CA CYS A 388 1.91 19.04 -8.26
C CYS A 388 3.33 18.99 -8.84
N PRO A 389 4.30 19.67 -8.22
CA PRO A 389 5.70 19.69 -8.71
C PRO A 389 6.30 18.28 -8.83
N SER A 390 5.88 17.34 -7.97
CA SER A 390 6.35 15.95 -8.01
C SER A 390 5.77 15.13 -9.16
N SER A 391 4.74 15.61 -9.82
CA SER A 391 4.09 14.89 -10.92
C SER A 391 4.69 15.20 -12.29
N PHE A 392 5.54 16.23 -12.38
CA PHE A 392 6.23 16.64 -13.61
C PHE A 392 5.28 16.80 -14.81
N GLY A 393 4.02 17.19 -14.57
CA GLY A 393 2.99 17.36 -15.59
C GLY A 393 2.12 16.12 -15.84
N GLY A 394 2.27 15.07 -15.05
CA GLY A 394 1.41 13.88 -15.12
C GLY A 394 2.03 12.70 -15.87
N TYR A 395 1.20 11.73 -16.23
CA TYR A 395 1.57 10.53 -16.97
C TYR A 395 2.07 10.87 -18.37
N GLN A 396 3.29 10.47 -18.71
CA GLN A 396 3.87 10.84 -20.00
C GLN A 396 4.97 9.90 -20.46
N LYS A 397 5.19 9.84 -21.76
CA LYS A 397 6.41 9.30 -22.35
C LYS A 397 7.52 10.33 -22.17
N ILE A 398 8.67 9.90 -21.66
CA ILE A 398 9.81 10.78 -21.38
C ILE A 398 10.64 10.98 -22.66
N ASP A 399 10.98 12.23 -22.96
CA ASP A 399 12.08 12.53 -23.87
C ASP A 399 13.40 12.41 -23.09
N THR A 400 14.11 11.31 -23.27
CA THR A 400 15.33 10.97 -22.54
C THR A 400 16.46 11.98 -22.76
N ALA A 401 16.44 12.75 -23.86
CA ALA A 401 17.44 13.76 -24.16
C ALA A 401 17.26 15.07 -23.36
N THR A 402 16.03 15.38 -22.95
CA THR A 402 15.69 16.68 -22.37
C THR A 402 15.12 16.63 -20.96
N PHE A 403 14.43 15.55 -20.59
CA PHE A 403 13.71 15.47 -19.33
C PHE A 403 14.60 15.58 -18.08
N PHE A 404 15.81 15.03 -18.15
CA PHE A 404 16.76 15.03 -17.04
C PHE A 404 17.83 16.13 -17.14
N SER A 405 17.81 16.96 -18.21
CA SER A 405 18.75 18.07 -18.41
C SER A 405 18.55 19.24 -17.41
#